data_cc1569c72962d7d72e8ad390bf2e1947
#
_entry.id   cc1569c72962d7d72e8ad390bf2e1947
#
_cell.length_a   1.000
_cell.length_b   1.000
_cell.length_c   1.000
_cell.angle_alpha   90.00
_cell.angle_beta   90.00
_cell.angle_gamma   90.00
#
_symmetry.space_group_name_H-M   'P 1'
#
loop_
_entity.id
_entity.type
_entity.pdbx_description
1 polymer ?
#
loop_
_entity_poly.entity_id
_entity_poly.type
_entity_poly.pdbx_seq_one_letter_code
_entity_poly.pdbx_strand_id
1 'polypeptide(L)'
;MPTINQLVRKGRTAPRVKTSSPALKSCPQKRGVCTRVYTTTPKKPNSALRKVARVRLTNGIEVTAYVPGEGHNLQEHSIVLIRGGRVKDLPGVRYHIIRGALDSSGVDARRQGRSKYGAKRPKK
;
A
#
# COMPACT_ATOMS: atom_id res chain seq x y z
N MET A 1 12.21 -14.16 34.18
CA MET A 1 12.95 -12.94 34.57
C MET A 1 14.46 -13.20 34.56
N PRO A 2 15.25 -12.36 33.93
CA PRO A 2 16.69 -12.53 34.01
C PRO A 2 17.23 -12.13 35.37
N THR A 3 18.29 -12.84 35.82
CA THR A 3 18.97 -12.51 37.05
C THR A 3 19.88 -11.32 36.87
N ILE A 4 20.31 -10.70 37.99
CA ILE A 4 21.22 -9.56 37.95
C ILE A 4 22.52 -9.95 37.24
N ASN A 5 23.03 -11.14 37.47
CA ASN A 5 24.25 -11.60 36.82
C ASN A 5 24.11 -11.73 35.30
N GLN A 6 22.94 -12.17 34.85
CA GLN A 6 22.65 -12.24 33.41
C GLN A 6 22.62 -10.86 32.77
N LEU A 7 22.05 -9.86 33.47
CA LEU A 7 22.01 -8.49 32.98
C LEU A 7 23.39 -7.86 32.92
N VAL A 8 24.25 -8.15 33.92
CA VAL A 8 25.63 -7.67 33.94
C VAL A 8 26.43 -8.24 32.76
N ARG A 9 26.26 -9.52 32.48
CA ARG A 9 27.02 -10.19 31.40
C ARG A 9 26.55 -9.79 29.99
N LYS A 10 25.25 -9.70 29.76
CA LYS A 10 24.68 -9.50 28.43
C LYS A 10 24.12 -8.10 28.20
N GLY A 11 23.79 -7.40 29.30
CA GLY A 11 23.13 -6.11 29.22
C GLY A 11 21.71 -6.24 28.66
N ARG A 12 21.11 -5.10 28.43
CA ARG A 12 19.78 -5.01 27.79
C ARG A 12 19.92 -4.53 26.36
N THR A 13 19.27 -5.20 25.45
CA THR A 13 19.22 -4.77 24.05
C THR A 13 17.92 -4.01 23.82
N ALA A 14 18.02 -2.84 23.18
CA ALA A 14 16.82 -2.09 22.82
C ALA A 14 16.00 -2.87 21.81
N PRO A 15 14.66 -2.86 21.95
CA PRO A 15 13.82 -3.54 20.95
C PRO A 15 14.01 -2.90 19.57
N ARG A 16 14.08 -3.76 18.57
CA ARG A 16 14.24 -3.30 17.19
C ARG A 16 12.92 -2.74 16.69
N VAL A 17 12.96 -1.52 16.18
CA VAL A 17 11.77 -0.88 15.60
C VAL A 17 11.51 -1.50 14.23
N LYS A 18 10.33 -2.09 14.06
CA LYS A 18 9.92 -2.67 12.80
C LYS A 18 9.17 -1.64 11.98
N THR A 19 9.50 -1.55 10.70
CA THR A 19 8.76 -0.70 9.77
C THR A 19 7.38 -1.30 9.48
N SER A 20 6.39 -0.43 9.25
CA SER A 20 5.07 -0.88 8.81
C SER A 20 5.04 -1.19 7.31
N SER A 21 6.10 -0.86 6.57
CA SER A 21 6.18 -1.07 5.11
C SER A 21 7.43 -1.87 4.74
N PRO A 22 7.56 -3.13 5.19
CA PRO A 22 8.79 -3.89 4.97
C PRO A 22 9.08 -4.18 3.50
N ALA A 23 8.06 -4.23 2.65
CA ALA A 23 8.26 -4.52 1.23
C ALA A 23 8.90 -3.37 0.46
N LEU A 24 8.86 -2.15 0.99
CA LEU A 24 9.45 -0.98 0.32
C LEU A 24 10.95 -0.85 0.55
N LYS A 25 11.49 -1.48 1.59
CA LYS A 25 12.93 -1.51 1.91
C LYS A 25 13.56 -0.12 1.89
N SER A 26 13.01 0.77 2.71
CA SER A 26 13.49 2.16 2.88
C SER A 26 13.35 3.03 1.64
N CYS A 27 12.45 2.67 0.73
CA CYS A 27 12.12 3.49 -0.44
C CYS A 27 10.76 4.14 -0.23
N PRO A 28 10.57 5.39 -0.72
CA PRO A 28 9.23 6.00 -0.60
C PRO A 28 8.18 5.32 -1.47
N GLN A 29 8.57 4.82 -2.65
CA GLN A 29 7.68 4.08 -3.55
C GLN A 29 8.45 2.95 -4.21
N LYS A 30 7.70 1.96 -4.72
CA LYS A 30 8.26 0.85 -5.51
C LYS A 30 7.34 0.56 -6.69
N ARG A 31 7.94 0.24 -7.82
CA ARG A 31 7.21 -0.20 -9.01
C ARG A 31 6.92 -1.69 -8.88
N GLY A 32 5.80 -2.11 -9.41
CA GLY A 32 5.43 -3.52 -9.44
C GLY A 32 4.46 -3.82 -10.56
N VAL A 33 4.19 -5.11 -10.74
CA VAL A 33 3.27 -5.61 -11.75
C VAL A 33 2.08 -6.26 -11.04
N CYS A 34 0.86 -5.90 -11.45
CA CYS A 34 -0.34 -6.50 -10.89
C CYS A 34 -0.43 -7.96 -11.31
N THR A 35 -0.49 -8.86 -10.33
CA THR A 35 -0.69 -10.28 -10.61
C THR A 35 -2.17 -10.64 -10.52
N ARG A 36 -2.94 -9.87 -9.78
CA ARG A 36 -4.37 -10.08 -9.64
C ARG A 36 -5.04 -8.78 -9.19
N VAL A 37 -6.19 -8.47 -9.76
CA VAL A 37 -7.00 -7.31 -9.34
C VAL A 37 -8.37 -7.83 -8.93
N TYR A 38 -8.80 -7.48 -7.72
CA TYR A 38 -10.05 -8.00 -7.19
C TYR A 38 -10.64 -7.01 -6.17
N THR A 39 -11.81 -7.35 -5.66
CA THR A 39 -12.45 -6.59 -4.59
C THR A 39 -12.47 -7.39 -3.32
N THR A 40 -12.48 -6.71 -2.18
CA THR A 40 -12.56 -7.35 -0.89
C THR A 40 -13.49 -6.54 0.01
N THR A 41 -14.11 -7.22 0.96
CA THR A 41 -14.94 -6.57 1.96
C THR A 41 -14.08 -6.10 3.13
N PRO A 42 -14.39 -4.92 3.72
CA PRO A 42 -13.68 -4.48 4.90
C PRO A 42 -14.10 -5.28 6.12
N LYS A 43 -13.33 -5.15 7.20
CA LYS A 43 -13.70 -5.78 8.47
C LYS A 43 -14.89 -5.08 9.11
N LYS A 44 -15.63 -5.79 9.94
CA LYS A 44 -16.76 -5.23 10.67
C LYS A 44 -16.35 -4.01 11.50
N PRO A 45 -17.19 -3.00 11.64
CA PRO A 45 -18.61 -2.93 11.24
C PRO A 45 -18.84 -2.37 9.83
N ASN A 46 -17.80 -2.16 9.05
CA ASN A 46 -17.93 -1.55 7.71
C ASN A 46 -18.34 -2.58 6.67
N SER A 47 -18.98 -2.09 5.63
CA SER A 47 -19.43 -2.91 4.51
C SER A 47 -19.27 -2.14 3.21
N ALA A 48 -18.60 -2.74 2.25
CA ALA A 48 -18.36 -2.15 0.92
C ALA A 48 -17.63 -3.16 0.05
N LEU A 49 -17.40 -2.79 -1.21
CA LEU A 49 -16.49 -3.53 -2.08
C LEU A 49 -15.24 -2.67 -2.29
N ARG A 50 -14.19 -2.98 -1.56
CA ARG A 50 -12.92 -2.26 -1.66
C ARG A 50 -12.07 -2.87 -2.78
N LYS A 51 -11.53 -2.02 -3.63
CA LYS A 51 -10.72 -2.45 -4.78
C LYS A 51 -9.28 -2.60 -4.33
N VAL A 52 -8.73 -3.80 -4.54
CA VAL A 52 -7.34 -4.10 -4.18
C VAL A 52 -6.67 -4.84 -5.32
N ALA A 53 -5.36 -4.82 -5.33
CA ALA A 53 -4.56 -5.52 -6.32
C ALA A 53 -3.42 -6.25 -5.62
N ARG A 54 -3.15 -7.45 -6.08
CA ARG A 54 -1.97 -8.19 -5.67
C ARG A 54 -0.84 -7.82 -6.61
N VAL A 55 0.24 -7.26 -6.08
CA VAL A 55 1.31 -6.67 -6.89
C VAL A 55 2.64 -7.32 -6.53
N ARG A 56 3.37 -7.76 -7.55
CA ARG A 56 4.75 -8.22 -7.39
C ARG A 56 5.68 -7.05 -7.63
N LEU A 57 6.41 -6.66 -6.60
CA LEU A 57 7.34 -5.53 -6.68
C LEU A 57 8.64 -5.91 -7.40
N THR A 58 9.39 -4.91 -7.83
CA THR A 58 10.67 -5.12 -8.51
C THR A 58 11.72 -5.82 -7.64
N ASN A 59 11.55 -5.77 -6.32
CA ASN A 59 12.43 -6.48 -5.39
C ASN A 59 12.02 -7.93 -5.16
N GLY A 60 11.01 -8.44 -5.88
CA GLY A 60 10.55 -9.82 -5.79
C GLY A 60 9.50 -10.08 -4.73
N ILE A 61 9.16 -9.09 -3.92
CA ILE A 61 8.15 -9.24 -2.86
C ILE A 61 6.76 -8.99 -3.43
N GLU A 62 5.82 -9.86 -3.10
CA GLU A 62 4.43 -9.72 -3.53
C GLU A 62 3.59 -9.17 -2.38
N VAL A 63 2.82 -8.12 -2.64
CA VAL A 63 2.01 -7.43 -1.63
C VAL A 63 0.60 -7.16 -2.14
N THR A 64 -0.33 -6.98 -1.21
CA THR A 64 -1.68 -6.51 -1.52
C THR A 64 -1.73 -5.01 -1.30
N ALA A 65 -2.14 -4.28 -2.33
CA ALA A 65 -2.21 -2.82 -2.30
C ALA A 65 -3.63 -2.35 -2.59
N TYR A 66 -4.03 -1.26 -1.93
CA TYR A 66 -5.33 -0.66 -2.12
C TYR A 66 -5.32 0.28 -3.33
N VAL A 67 -6.38 0.23 -4.14
CA VAL A 67 -6.56 1.13 -5.27
C VAL A 67 -7.48 2.27 -4.82
N PRO A 68 -6.94 3.48 -4.57
CA PRO A 68 -7.77 4.57 -4.06
C PRO A 68 -8.65 5.22 -5.13
N GLY A 69 -9.71 5.88 -4.69
CA GLY A 69 -10.62 6.62 -5.57
C GLY A 69 -11.74 5.75 -6.14
N GLU A 70 -12.58 6.37 -6.96
CA GLU A 70 -13.70 5.70 -7.60
C GLU A 70 -13.30 5.20 -8.97
N GLY A 71 -13.43 3.88 -9.18
CA GLY A 71 -13.11 3.26 -10.44
C GLY A 71 -11.62 3.20 -10.75
N HIS A 72 -11.25 2.31 -11.62
CA HIS A 72 -9.85 2.17 -12.07
C HIS A 72 -9.83 1.44 -13.40
N ASN A 73 -8.67 1.49 -14.06
CA ASN A 73 -8.44 0.78 -15.32
C ASN A 73 -7.41 -0.35 -15.19
N LEU A 74 -7.12 -0.76 -13.96
CA LEU A 74 -6.12 -1.79 -13.73
C LEU A 74 -6.63 -3.17 -14.06
N GLN A 75 -5.74 -3.99 -14.59
CA GLN A 75 -6.01 -5.38 -14.91
C GLN A 75 -4.75 -6.18 -14.67
N GLU A 76 -4.84 -7.49 -14.83
CA GLU A 76 -3.68 -8.36 -14.68
C GLU A 76 -2.54 -7.91 -15.61
N HIS A 77 -1.32 -7.91 -15.09
CA HIS A 77 -0.10 -7.47 -15.77
C HIS A 77 0.05 -5.96 -15.93
N SER A 78 -0.83 -5.15 -15.33
CA SER A 78 -0.64 -3.69 -15.30
C SER A 78 0.55 -3.33 -14.44
N ILE A 79 1.33 -2.35 -14.89
CA ILE A 79 2.47 -1.84 -14.12
C ILE A 79 2.00 -0.68 -13.26
N VAL A 80 2.30 -0.73 -11.96
CA VAL A 80 1.83 0.26 -11.00
C VAL A 80 2.97 0.71 -10.10
N LEU A 81 2.78 1.86 -9.48
CA LEU A 81 3.68 2.40 -8.47
C LEU A 81 3.00 2.32 -7.11
N ILE A 82 3.70 1.79 -6.12
CA ILE A 82 3.15 1.53 -4.79
C ILE A 82 3.85 2.40 -3.76
N ARG A 83 3.10 2.96 -2.84
CA ARG A 83 3.61 3.66 -1.66
C ARG A 83 3.14 2.99 -0.39
N GLY A 84 3.79 3.32 0.72
CA GLY A 84 3.32 2.86 2.02
C GLY A 84 2.02 3.56 2.43
N GLY A 85 1.34 2.96 3.36
CA GLY A 85 0.08 3.47 3.89
C GLY A 85 -0.91 2.35 4.09
N ARG A 86 -1.27 2.12 5.34
CA ARG A 86 -2.18 1.04 5.71
C ARG A 86 -3.63 1.44 5.50
N VAL A 87 -4.44 0.48 5.07
CA VAL A 87 -5.89 0.64 5.05
C VAL A 87 -6.45 -0.03 6.31
N LYS A 88 -6.98 0.76 7.20
CA LYS A 88 -7.46 0.28 8.50
C LYS A 88 -8.60 -0.73 8.35
N ASP A 89 -9.48 -0.52 7.38
CA ASP A 89 -10.64 -1.38 7.14
C ASP A 89 -10.29 -2.73 6.53
N LEU A 90 -9.10 -2.87 5.95
CA LEU A 90 -8.71 -4.08 5.24
C LEU A 90 -7.54 -4.75 5.94
N PRO A 91 -7.70 -5.97 6.44
CA PRO A 91 -6.59 -6.66 7.10
C PRO A 91 -5.49 -7.04 6.11
N GLY A 92 -4.25 -6.79 6.50
CA GLY A 92 -3.09 -7.15 5.68
C GLY A 92 -2.78 -6.21 4.54
N VAL A 93 -3.54 -5.15 4.35
CA VAL A 93 -3.29 -4.16 3.28
C VAL A 93 -2.49 -3.01 3.87
N ARG A 94 -1.19 -2.95 3.56
CA ARG A 94 -0.25 -1.96 4.11
C ARG A 94 0.22 -0.95 3.07
N TYR A 95 -0.28 -1.04 1.85
CA TYR A 95 0.23 -0.26 0.72
C TYR A 95 -0.90 0.30 -0.08
N HIS A 96 -0.62 1.38 -0.79
CA HIS A 96 -1.56 2.02 -1.72
C HIS A 96 -0.94 2.11 -3.10
N ILE A 97 -1.75 1.95 -4.14
CA ILE A 97 -1.34 2.23 -5.52
C ILE A 97 -1.46 3.73 -5.77
N ILE A 98 -0.44 4.33 -6.39
CA ILE A 98 -0.45 5.74 -6.72
C ILE A 98 -1.22 5.94 -8.03
N ARG A 99 -2.31 6.74 -7.97
CA ARG A 99 -3.13 7.03 -9.14
C ARG A 99 -2.44 8.10 -10.00
N GLY A 100 -2.59 7.95 -11.31
CA GLY A 100 -1.99 8.87 -12.27
C GLY A 100 -0.54 8.59 -12.60
N ALA A 101 0.00 7.46 -12.16
CA ALA A 101 1.38 7.04 -12.44
C ALA A 101 1.38 5.69 -13.14
N LEU A 102 2.31 5.52 -14.08
CA LEU A 102 2.45 4.29 -14.86
C LEU A 102 1.12 3.89 -15.51
N ASP A 103 0.68 2.63 -15.36
CA ASP A 103 -0.55 2.16 -15.99
C ASP A 103 -1.83 2.54 -15.23
N SER A 104 -1.71 3.09 -14.05
CA SER A 104 -2.87 3.51 -13.26
C SER A 104 -3.28 4.94 -13.63
N SER A 105 -4.42 5.09 -14.28
CA SER A 105 -4.93 6.42 -14.63
C SER A 105 -5.44 7.15 -13.39
N GLY A 106 -5.51 8.48 -13.48
CA GLY A 106 -6.09 9.29 -12.41
C GLY A 106 -7.59 9.07 -12.27
N VAL A 107 -8.16 9.58 -11.19
CA VAL A 107 -9.59 9.49 -10.95
C VAL A 107 -10.30 10.56 -11.78
N ASP A 108 -11.27 10.13 -12.60
CA ASP A 108 -12.00 11.03 -13.48
C ASP A 108 -12.95 11.94 -12.68
N ALA A 109 -13.15 13.14 -13.20
CA ALA A 109 -14.12 14.12 -12.66
C ALA A 109 -13.85 14.58 -11.22
N ARG A 110 -12.68 14.29 -10.70
CA ARG A 110 -12.35 14.71 -9.35
C ARG A 110 -11.89 16.17 -9.35
N ARG A 111 -12.46 16.98 -8.49
CA ARG A 111 -12.16 18.43 -8.41
C ARG A 111 -11.38 18.84 -7.17
N GLN A 112 -11.47 18.06 -6.11
CA GLN A 112 -10.78 18.33 -4.85
C GLN A 112 -9.78 17.22 -4.55
N GLY A 113 -8.64 17.58 -3.96
CA GLY A 113 -7.62 16.60 -3.61
C GLY A 113 -7.03 15.90 -4.82
N ARG A 114 -6.93 16.61 -5.94
CA ARG A 114 -6.53 16.01 -7.24
C ARG A 114 -5.15 15.36 -7.21
N SER A 115 -4.22 15.95 -6.49
CA SER A 115 -2.86 15.40 -6.43
C SER A 115 -2.81 14.05 -5.75
N LYS A 116 -3.72 13.77 -4.84
CA LYS A 116 -3.78 12.47 -4.16
C LYS A 116 -4.31 11.35 -5.05
N TYR A 117 -5.07 11.70 -6.08
CA TYR A 117 -5.74 10.71 -6.95
C TYR A 117 -5.32 10.84 -8.41
N GLY A 118 -4.27 11.60 -8.68
CA GLY A 118 -3.72 11.71 -10.03
C GLY A 118 -4.62 12.41 -11.03
N ALA A 119 -5.54 13.24 -10.56
CA ALA A 119 -6.46 13.94 -11.45
C ALA A 119 -5.84 15.22 -12.00
N LYS A 120 -6.05 15.46 -13.27
CA LYS A 120 -5.57 16.67 -13.94
C LYS A 120 -6.44 17.87 -13.61
N ARG A 121 -5.88 19.07 -13.75
CA ARG A 121 -6.63 20.30 -13.56
C ARG A 121 -7.81 20.36 -14.51
N PRO A 122 -9.03 20.65 -14.03
CA PRO A 122 -10.17 20.74 -14.95
C PRO A 122 -9.99 21.87 -15.92
N LYS A 123 -10.32 21.64 -17.17
CA LYS A 123 -10.34 22.69 -18.18
C LYS A 123 -11.61 23.52 -18.03
N LYS A 124 -11.47 24.83 -18.17
CA LYS A 124 -12.62 25.74 -18.19
C LYS A 124 -13.29 25.74 -19.56
#